data_b6921ec3c9b1acec8805162026a90b95
#
_entry.id   b6921ec3c9b1acec8805162026a90b95
#
_cell.length_a   1.000
_cell.length_b   1.000
_cell.length_c   1.000
_cell.angle_alpha   90.00
_cell.angle_beta   90.00
_cell.angle_gamma   90.00
#
_symmetry.space_group_name_H-M   'P 1'
#
loop_
_entity.id
_entity.type
_entity.pdbx_description
1 polymer ?
#
loop_
_entity_poly.entity_id
_entity_poly.type
_entity_poly.pdbx_seq_one_letter_code
_entity_poly.pdbx_strand_id
1 'polypeptide(L)'
;MNSAVNDCLLIKKSPIHNKGVFARNNIASNVKLIEYIGRKVTKKESREIEKKAISLSITDKSLARTYIFKLDDDFDIDGDVEGNDAKYFNHSCNPNAKYLYEHNRIWIVSIRNVRKGEEITFNYGFGFDEDFKDHPCKCGAKNCAGYILDEEDWPKLNRATQQRRQRQQQELSLENEGANKGGQRTSASP
;
A
#
# COMPACT_ATOMS: atom_id res chain seq x y z
N MET A 1 24.21 -6.45 -15.14
CA MET A 1 23.56 -7.68 -15.67
C MET A 1 22.08 -7.35 -15.72
N ASN A 2 21.50 -7.31 -16.93
CA ASN A 2 20.08 -7.00 -17.10
C ASN A 2 19.25 -8.01 -16.31
N SER A 3 18.32 -7.53 -15.47
CA SER A 3 17.26 -8.39 -14.95
C SER A 3 16.36 -8.71 -16.16
N ALA A 4 16.74 -9.77 -16.89
CA ALA A 4 15.86 -10.27 -17.94
C ALA A 4 14.52 -10.52 -17.28
N VAL A 5 13.48 -9.80 -17.71
CA VAL A 5 12.10 -10.15 -17.39
C VAL A 5 12.02 -11.63 -17.66
N ASN A 6 11.78 -12.43 -16.63
CA ASN A 6 11.64 -13.86 -16.79
C ASN A 6 10.59 -14.06 -17.89
N ASP A 7 10.85 -14.91 -18.90
CA ASP A 7 9.94 -15.16 -20.04
C ASP A 7 8.48 -15.48 -19.62
N CYS A 8 8.28 -15.76 -18.33
CA CYS A 8 6.98 -15.99 -17.73
C CYS A 8 6.19 -14.70 -17.36
N LEU A 9 6.80 -13.50 -17.50
CA LEU A 9 6.19 -12.24 -17.07
C LEU A 9 5.81 -11.36 -18.27
N LEU A 10 4.76 -10.56 -18.07
CA LEU A 10 4.27 -9.59 -19.04
C LEU A 10 3.85 -8.29 -18.34
N ILE A 11 4.45 -7.17 -18.72
CA ILE A 11 4.05 -5.85 -18.21
C ILE A 11 2.99 -5.27 -19.14
N LYS A 12 1.83 -4.92 -18.58
CA LYS A 12 0.74 -4.26 -19.31
C LYS A 12 -0.07 -3.35 -18.40
N LYS A 13 -1.07 -2.65 -18.94
CA LYS A 13 -2.01 -1.82 -18.15
C LYS A 13 -2.72 -2.67 -17.10
N SER A 14 -2.76 -2.17 -15.86
CA SER A 14 -3.40 -2.81 -14.71
C SER A 14 -4.71 -2.11 -14.31
N PRO A 15 -5.74 -2.85 -13.87
CA PRO A 15 -6.92 -2.29 -13.25
C PRO A 15 -6.64 -1.72 -11.85
N ILE A 16 -5.57 -2.15 -11.18
CA ILE A 16 -5.18 -1.68 -9.84
C ILE A 16 -4.55 -0.29 -9.94
N HIS A 17 -3.44 -0.18 -10.69
CA HIS A 17 -2.76 1.09 -10.88
C HIS A 17 -1.84 1.04 -12.12
N ASN A 18 -1.99 2.00 -13.04
CA ASN A 18 -1.13 2.22 -14.22
C ASN A 18 -0.70 0.94 -14.95
N LYS A 19 0.53 0.45 -14.69
CA LYS A 19 1.09 -0.80 -15.17
C LYS A 19 1.04 -1.85 -14.07
N GLY A 20 0.97 -3.11 -14.48
CA GLY A 20 1.10 -4.27 -13.59
C GLY A 20 1.88 -5.37 -14.27
N VAL A 21 2.35 -6.32 -13.49
CA VAL A 21 3.05 -7.52 -13.96
C VAL A 21 2.07 -8.68 -13.96
N PHE A 22 1.97 -9.37 -15.08
CA PHE A 22 1.02 -10.46 -15.31
C PHE A 22 1.77 -11.74 -15.68
N ALA A 23 1.24 -12.87 -15.29
CA ALA A 23 1.75 -14.17 -15.69
C ALA A 23 1.50 -14.41 -17.19
N ARG A 24 2.55 -14.60 -17.98
CA ARG A 24 2.47 -14.99 -19.39
C ARG A 24 2.07 -16.45 -19.56
N ASN A 25 2.47 -17.30 -18.61
CA ASN A 25 2.19 -18.72 -18.52
C ASN A 25 1.74 -19.06 -17.11
N ASN A 26 1.29 -20.30 -16.85
CA ASN A 26 1.07 -20.75 -15.49
C ASN A 26 2.42 -20.81 -14.75
N ILE A 27 2.44 -20.30 -13.52
CA ILE A 27 3.62 -20.25 -12.66
C ILE A 27 3.31 -21.07 -11.40
N ALA A 28 4.21 -21.95 -11.03
CA ALA A 28 4.09 -22.72 -9.80
C ALA A 28 4.32 -21.85 -8.56
N SER A 29 3.93 -22.34 -7.39
CA SER A 29 4.31 -21.74 -6.11
C SER A 29 5.83 -21.84 -5.88
N ASN A 30 6.37 -20.89 -5.08
CA ASN A 30 7.78 -20.81 -4.69
C ASN A 30 8.78 -20.60 -5.84
N VAL A 31 8.35 -19.97 -6.93
CA VAL A 31 9.24 -19.60 -8.04
C VAL A 31 9.74 -18.17 -7.82
N LYS A 32 11.05 -17.97 -7.87
CA LYS A 32 11.68 -16.63 -7.96
C LYS A 32 11.39 -16.05 -9.33
N LEU A 33 10.62 -14.96 -9.35
CA LEU A 33 10.11 -14.34 -10.58
C LEU A 33 11.08 -13.33 -11.14
N ILE A 34 11.56 -12.41 -10.31
CA ILE A 34 12.41 -11.31 -10.69
C ILE A 34 13.13 -10.75 -9.47
N GLU A 35 14.31 -10.21 -9.67
CA GLU A 35 15.02 -9.41 -8.66
C GLU A 35 14.51 -7.97 -8.68
N TYR A 36 14.26 -7.40 -7.50
CA TYR A 36 14.04 -5.97 -7.34
C TYR A 36 15.41 -5.28 -7.27
N ILE A 37 15.80 -4.63 -8.33
CA ILE A 37 17.07 -3.92 -8.41
C ILE A 37 16.89 -2.42 -8.24
N GLY A 38 17.92 -1.74 -7.78
CA GLY A 38 17.87 -0.30 -7.59
C GLY A 38 19.19 0.26 -7.06
N ARG A 39 19.15 1.54 -6.76
CA ARG A 39 20.24 2.26 -6.14
C ARG A 39 20.11 2.15 -4.62
N LYS A 40 21.16 1.69 -3.93
CA LYS A 40 21.21 1.72 -2.46
C LYS A 40 21.30 3.17 -2.01
N VAL A 41 20.37 3.58 -1.14
CA VAL A 41 20.24 4.95 -0.61
C VAL A 41 20.16 4.89 0.91
N THR A 42 20.59 5.94 1.58
CA THR A 42 20.42 6.09 3.03
C THR A 42 18.96 6.41 3.38
N LYS A 43 18.57 6.17 4.64
CA LYS A 43 17.24 6.57 5.14
C LYS A 43 16.96 8.08 5.00
N LYS A 44 17.99 8.90 5.00
CA LYS A 44 17.86 10.34 4.76
C LYS A 44 17.52 10.63 3.31
N GLU A 45 18.27 10.03 2.39
CA GLU A 45 18.03 10.21 0.94
C GLU A 45 16.65 9.69 0.54
N SER A 46 16.21 8.51 1.04
CA SER A 46 14.89 7.98 0.72
C SER A 46 13.77 8.92 1.18
N ARG A 47 13.86 9.48 2.39
CA ARG A 47 12.91 10.50 2.87
C ARG A 47 12.88 11.77 2.00
N GLU A 48 14.01 12.19 1.46
CA GLU A 48 14.07 13.33 0.54
C GLU A 48 13.40 13.01 -0.80
N ILE A 49 13.60 11.80 -1.33
CA ILE A 49 12.93 11.31 -2.55
C ILE A 49 11.41 11.29 -2.34
N GLU A 50 10.93 10.75 -1.23
CA GLU A 50 9.51 10.68 -0.87
C GLU A 50 8.89 12.08 -0.75
N LYS A 51 9.53 12.99 0.00
CA LYS A 51 9.08 14.38 0.13
C LYS A 51 8.97 15.08 -1.22
N LYS A 52 9.93 14.85 -2.11
CA LYS A 52 9.90 15.42 -3.46
C LYS A 52 8.74 14.84 -4.27
N ALA A 53 8.49 13.54 -4.21
CA ALA A 53 7.37 12.91 -4.89
C ALA A 53 6.02 13.43 -4.37
N ILE A 54 5.86 13.59 -3.06
CA ILE A 54 4.66 14.21 -2.44
C ILE A 54 4.47 15.63 -2.94
N SER A 55 5.53 16.46 -2.94
CA SER A 55 5.46 17.83 -3.43
C SER A 55 5.03 17.92 -4.89
N LEU A 56 5.55 17.04 -5.74
CA LEU A 56 5.16 16.97 -7.15
C LEU A 56 3.71 16.50 -7.33
N SER A 57 3.21 15.65 -6.43
CA SER A 57 1.84 15.14 -6.47
C SER A 57 0.77 16.20 -6.25
N ILE A 58 1.13 17.32 -5.64
CA ILE A 58 0.23 18.48 -5.45
C ILE A 58 -0.14 19.08 -6.81
N THR A 59 0.80 19.11 -7.74
CA THR A 59 0.58 19.63 -9.10
C THR A 59 0.07 18.58 -10.07
N ASP A 60 0.54 17.34 -9.93
CA ASP A 60 0.13 16.21 -10.76
C ASP A 60 0.20 14.89 -9.95
N LYS A 61 -0.99 14.36 -9.62
CA LYS A 61 -1.11 13.09 -8.89
C LYS A 61 -0.44 11.90 -9.58
N SER A 62 -0.18 11.97 -10.89
CA SER A 62 0.55 10.92 -11.62
C SER A 62 2.04 10.88 -11.29
N LEU A 63 2.58 11.95 -10.72
CA LEU A 63 3.98 12.09 -10.33
C LEU A 63 4.25 11.63 -8.88
N ALA A 64 3.21 11.33 -8.10
CA ALA A 64 3.31 10.81 -6.73
C ALA A 64 3.76 9.34 -6.74
N ARG A 65 4.96 9.06 -7.24
CA ARG A 65 5.48 7.69 -7.30
C ARG A 65 6.82 7.63 -6.61
N THR A 66 6.88 6.76 -5.62
CA THR A 66 8.14 6.33 -5.05
C THR A 66 8.26 4.82 -5.22
N TYR A 67 9.46 4.39 -5.53
CA TYR A 67 9.80 2.97 -5.69
C TYR A 67 10.85 2.58 -4.65
N ILE A 68 10.63 3.09 -3.41
CA ILE A 68 11.52 2.83 -2.29
C ILE A 68 11.17 1.47 -1.68
N PHE A 69 12.17 0.64 -1.50
CA PHE A 69 12.06 -0.65 -0.85
C PHE A 69 12.99 -0.71 0.37
N LYS A 70 12.44 -0.99 1.56
CA LYS A 70 13.26 -1.11 2.78
C LYS A 70 14.25 -2.27 2.61
N LEU A 71 15.55 -1.98 2.76
CA LEU A 71 16.59 -3.00 2.73
C LEU A 71 16.94 -3.45 4.16
N ASP A 72 17.33 -2.52 5.01
CA ASP A 72 17.70 -2.73 6.40
C ASP A 72 17.39 -1.47 7.24
N ASP A 73 17.95 -1.34 8.43
CA ASP A 73 17.69 -0.17 9.29
C ASP A 73 18.43 1.10 8.84
N ASP A 74 19.52 0.97 8.07
CA ASP A 74 20.36 2.08 7.62
C ASP A 74 20.05 2.49 6.17
N PHE A 75 19.61 1.55 5.34
CA PHE A 75 19.49 1.71 3.90
C PHE A 75 18.16 1.25 3.34
N ASP A 76 17.83 1.85 2.20
CA ASP A 76 16.73 1.48 1.31
C ASP A 76 17.27 1.24 -0.11
N ILE A 77 16.43 0.66 -0.95
CA ILE A 77 16.66 0.54 -2.40
C ILE A 77 15.70 1.49 -3.11
N ASP A 78 16.24 2.45 -3.82
CA ASP A 78 15.50 3.27 -4.78
C ASP A 78 15.42 2.51 -6.09
N GLY A 79 14.26 1.94 -6.36
CA GLY A 79 13.99 1.13 -7.54
C GLY A 79 13.64 1.93 -8.79
N ASP A 80 13.66 3.26 -8.74
CA ASP A 80 13.40 4.09 -9.93
C ASP A 80 14.62 4.18 -10.82
N VAL A 81 15.04 3.04 -11.27
CA VAL A 81 16.16 2.88 -12.21
C VAL A 81 15.69 2.19 -13.49
N GLU A 82 16.45 2.40 -14.57
CA GLU A 82 16.24 1.67 -15.81
C GLU A 82 16.52 0.17 -15.61
N GLY A 83 15.72 -0.68 -16.22
CA GLY A 83 15.84 -2.14 -16.12
C GLY A 83 15.25 -2.76 -14.86
N ASN A 84 14.69 -1.99 -13.92
CA ASN A 84 13.95 -2.53 -12.80
C ASN A 84 12.46 -2.72 -13.15
N ASP A 85 12.14 -3.81 -13.80
CA ASP A 85 10.75 -4.16 -14.11
C ASP A 85 9.96 -4.61 -12.87
N ALA A 86 10.65 -4.98 -11.79
CA ALA A 86 10.01 -5.33 -10.52
C ALA A 86 9.25 -4.16 -9.87
N LYS A 87 9.54 -2.91 -10.23
CA LYS A 87 8.79 -1.73 -9.77
C LYS A 87 7.34 -1.67 -10.23
N TYR A 88 6.94 -2.49 -11.20
CA TYR A 88 5.57 -2.53 -11.72
C TYR A 88 4.66 -3.55 -11.03
N PHE A 89 5.16 -4.32 -10.05
CA PHE A 89 4.29 -5.18 -9.26
C PHE A 89 3.41 -4.34 -8.33
N ASN A 90 2.11 -4.48 -8.45
CA ASN A 90 1.16 -3.75 -7.63
C ASN A 90 0.95 -4.40 -6.26
N HIS A 91 0.46 -3.60 -5.31
CA HIS A 91 0.02 -4.10 -4.02
C HIS A 91 -1.32 -4.83 -4.11
N SER A 92 -1.47 -5.87 -3.28
CA SER A 92 -2.77 -6.48 -2.99
C SER A 92 -2.85 -6.91 -1.52
N CYS A 93 -4.04 -6.76 -0.92
CA CYS A 93 -4.38 -7.32 0.38
C CYS A 93 -4.61 -8.85 0.34
N ASN A 94 -4.67 -9.44 -0.86
CA ASN A 94 -4.71 -10.90 -1.08
C ASN A 94 -3.67 -11.27 -2.15
N PRO A 95 -2.39 -11.19 -1.82
CA PRO A 95 -1.31 -11.32 -2.79
C PRO A 95 -1.12 -12.77 -3.27
N ASN A 96 -0.47 -12.92 -4.43
CA ASN A 96 -0.01 -14.19 -4.96
C ASN A 96 1.51 -14.30 -5.02
N ALA A 97 2.21 -13.25 -4.59
CA ALA A 97 3.66 -13.23 -4.44
C ALA A 97 4.04 -12.53 -3.13
N LYS A 98 5.30 -12.67 -2.75
CA LYS A 98 5.95 -11.95 -1.66
C LYS A 98 7.34 -11.53 -2.06
N TYR A 99 7.94 -10.61 -1.32
CA TYR A 99 9.36 -10.37 -1.41
C TYR A 99 10.15 -11.32 -0.49
N LEU A 100 11.37 -11.62 -0.87
CA LEU A 100 12.30 -12.46 -0.13
C LEU A 100 13.69 -11.79 -0.14
N TYR A 101 14.25 -11.58 1.05
CA TYR A 101 15.63 -11.17 1.22
C TYR A 101 16.53 -12.41 1.16
N GLU A 102 17.48 -12.40 0.24
CA GLU A 102 18.45 -13.47 0.11
C GLU A 102 19.77 -12.93 -0.44
N HIS A 103 20.87 -13.14 0.28
CA HIS A 103 22.22 -12.72 -0.12
C HIS A 103 22.32 -11.24 -0.51
N ASN A 104 21.74 -10.35 0.29
CA ASN A 104 21.66 -8.90 0.04
C ASN A 104 20.90 -8.51 -1.25
N ARG A 105 20.02 -9.37 -1.71
CA ARG A 105 19.14 -9.16 -2.87
C ARG A 105 17.69 -9.28 -2.47
N ILE A 106 16.84 -8.59 -3.18
CA ILE A 106 15.39 -8.64 -2.99
C ILE A 106 14.78 -9.37 -4.18
N TRP A 107 14.10 -10.47 -3.93
CA TRP A 107 13.43 -11.26 -4.94
C TRP A 107 11.92 -11.20 -4.77
N ILE A 108 11.19 -11.07 -5.87
CA ILE A 108 9.75 -11.33 -5.87
C ILE A 108 9.54 -12.82 -6.15
N VAL A 109 8.79 -13.49 -5.25
CA VAL A 109 8.60 -14.94 -5.26
C VAL A 109 7.11 -15.26 -5.20
N SER A 110 6.63 -16.15 -6.04
CA SER A 110 5.24 -16.64 -5.98
C SER A 110 4.98 -17.42 -4.70
N ILE A 111 3.85 -17.18 -4.03
CA ILE A 111 3.45 -17.90 -2.79
C ILE A 111 2.38 -18.96 -3.04
N ARG A 112 1.79 -18.97 -4.21
CA ARG A 112 0.84 -19.97 -4.71
C ARG A 112 0.98 -20.15 -6.21
N ASN A 113 0.28 -21.12 -6.77
CA ASN A 113 0.17 -21.22 -8.22
C ASN A 113 -0.53 -19.97 -8.79
N VAL A 114 0.05 -19.40 -9.83
CA VAL A 114 -0.47 -18.24 -10.54
C VAL A 114 -0.88 -18.68 -11.96
N ARG A 115 -2.10 -18.38 -12.36
CA ARG A 115 -2.60 -18.76 -13.68
C ARG A 115 -2.14 -17.78 -14.75
N LYS A 116 -1.99 -18.28 -15.98
CA LYS A 116 -1.77 -17.42 -17.14
C LYS A 116 -2.78 -16.28 -17.19
N GLY A 117 -2.29 -15.05 -17.37
CA GLY A 117 -3.10 -13.84 -17.45
C GLY A 117 -3.45 -13.21 -16.10
N GLU A 118 -3.18 -13.87 -14.98
CA GLU A 118 -3.38 -13.33 -13.64
C GLU A 118 -2.34 -12.24 -13.33
N GLU A 119 -2.76 -11.15 -12.70
CA GLU A 119 -1.85 -10.11 -12.21
C GLU A 119 -1.09 -10.64 -10.99
N ILE A 120 0.22 -10.41 -10.98
CA ILE A 120 1.08 -10.81 -9.87
C ILE A 120 1.24 -9.62 -8.96
N THR A 121 0.89 -9.80 -7.69
CA THR A 121 0.85 -8.76 -6.68
C THR A 121 1.51 -9.24 -5.39
N PHE A 122 2.04 -8.30 -4.61
CA PHE A 122 2.53 -8.59 -3.26
C PHE A 122 2.04 -7.53 -2.25
N ASN A 123 2.12 -7.84 -0.95
CA ASN A 123 1.85 -6.84 0.07
C ASN A 123 3.07 -5.93 0.20
N TYR A 124 2.87 -4.61 0.08
CA TYR A 124 3.94 -3.62 0.21
C TYR A 124 4.50 -3.52 1.64
N GLY A 125 3.74 -3.99 2.64
CA GLY A 125 4.18 -3.99 4.03
C GLY A 125 4.27 -2.59 4.63
N PHE A 126 3.39 -1.66 4.23
CA PHE A 126 3.34 -0.33 4.83
C PHE A 126 2.85 -0.42 6.28
N GLY A 127 3.51 0.29 7.19
CA GLY A 127 3.11 0.36 8.59
C GLY A 127 1.86 1.20 8.82
N PHE A 128 1.25 1.03 9.99
CA PHE A 128 0.14 1.85 10.46
C PHE A 128 0.69 3.10 11.15
N ASP A 129 0.96 4.13 10.38
CA ASP A 129 1.44 5.45 10.80
C ASP A 129 0.36 6.53 10.63
N GLU A 130 0.72 7.80 10.78
CA GLU A 130 -0.20 8.93 10.64
C GLU A 130 -0.68 9.11 9.20
N ASP A 131 0.15 8.73 8.23
CA ASP A 131 -0.05 8.95 6.80
C ASP A 131 -0.70 7.76 6.07
N PHE A 132 -1.04 6.67 6.78
CA PHE A 132 -1.61 5.47 6.15
C PHE A 132 -2.84 5.77 5.27
N LYS A 133 -3.60 6.83 5.60
CA LYS A 133 -4.81 7.23 4.85
C LYS A 133 -4.52 7.80 3.47
N ASP A 134 -3.27 8.23 3.25
CA ASP A 134 -2.84 8.78 1.97
C ASP A 134 -2.54 7.67 0.95
N HIS A 135 -2.58 6.41 1.42
CA HIS A 135 -2.34 5.22 0.62
C HIS A 135 -3.60 4.34 0.44
N PRO A 136 -4.68 4.84 -0.22
CA PRO A 136 -5.88 4.05 -0.45
C PRO A 136 -5.60 2.85 -1.35
N CYS A 137 -6.04 1.66 -0.93
CA CYS A 137 -5.87 0.42 -1.69
C CYS A 137 -6.98 0.26 -2.74
N LYS A 138 -6.60 -0.13 -3.95
CA LYS A 138 -7.50 -0.39 -5.09
C LYS A 138 -7.40 -1.83 -5.59
N CYS A 139 -6.90 -2.77 -4.78
CA CYS A 139 -6.63 -4.15 -5.23
C CYS A 139 -7.89 -4.97 -5.57
N GLY A 140 -9.06 -4.54 -5.11
CA GLY A 140 -10.34 -5.24 -5.38
C GLY A 140 -10.49 -6.60 -4.68
N ALA A 141 -9.58 -6.98 -3.77
CA ALA A 141 -9.70 -8.22 -3.02
C ALA A 141 -10.90 -8.19 -2.06
N LYS A 142 -11.56 -9.34 -1.85
CA LYS A 142 -12.71 -9.45 -0.93
C LYS A 142 -12.37 -9.07 0.51
N ASN A 143 -11.14 -9.33 0.95
CA ASN A 143 -10.59 -9.00 2.26
C ASN A 143 -9.81 -7.68 2.26
N CYS A 144 -10.01 -6.80 1.28
CA CYS A 144 -9.26 -5.56 1.18
C CYS A 144 -9.46 -4.68 2.42
N ALA A 145 -8.36 -4.26 3.05
CA ALA A 145 -8.36 -3.37 4.20
C ALA A 145 -8.76 -1.92 3.87
N GLY A 146 -8.87 -1.57 2.57
CA GLY A 146 -9.16 -0.22 2.09
C GLY A 146 -7.92 0.68 1.98
N TYR A 147 -6.83 0.30 2.60
CA TYR A 147 -5.54 0.99 2.58
C TYR A 147 -4.41 0.02 2.30
N ILE A 148 -3.27 0.55 1.80
CA ILE A 148 -2.03 -0.22 1.63
C ILE A 148 -1.38 -0.34 3.01
N LEU A 149 -1.60 -1.47 3.68
CA LEU A 149 -1.08 -1.76 5.01
C LEU A 149 -0.58 -3.19 5.10
N ASP A 150 0.40 -3.42 5.98
CA ASP A 150 0.76 -4.75 6.38
C ASP A 150 -0.43 -5.48 7.03
N GLU A 151 -0.57 -6.77 6.77
CA GLU A 151 -1.67 -7.58 7.33
C GLU A 151 -1.66 -7.59 8.85
N GLU A 152 -0.48 -7.54 9.47
CA GLU A 152 -0.31 -7.46 10.93
C GLU A 152 -0.93 -6.18 11.53
N ASP A 153 -1.06 -5.12 10.74
CA ASP A 153 -1.60 -3.83 11.16
C ASP A 153 -3.13 -3.68 10.95
N TRP A 154 -3.79 -4.58 10.25
CA TRP A 154 -5.23 -4.52 10.02
C TRP A 154 -6.09 -4.47 11.32
N PRO A 155 -5.72 -5.17 12.42
CA PRO A 155 -6.43 -5.03 13.69
C PRO A 155 -6.40 -3.59 14.25
N LYS A 156 -5.34 -2.82 13.99
CA LYS A 156 -5.23 -1.42 14.43
C LYS A 156 -6.24 -0.53 13.68
N LEU A 157 -6.41 -0.76 12.37
CA LEU A 157 -7.39 -0.06 11.55
C LEU A 157 -8.81 -0.26 12.07
N ASN A 158 -9.19 -1.50 12.39
CA ASN A 158 -10.50 -1.83 12.92
C ASN A 158 -10.76 -1.13 14.27
N ARG A 159 -9.78 -1.12 15.17
CA ARG A 159 -9.87 -0.43 16.47
C ARG A 159 -10.03 1.09 16.30
N ALA A 160 -9.26 1.72 15.46
CA ALA A 160 -9.35 3.15 15.17
C ALA A 160 -10.73 3.54 14.61
N THR A 161 -11.27 2.71 13.71
CA THR A 161 -12.61 2.93 13.13
C THR A 161 -13.71 2.80 14.18
N GLN A 162 -13.62 1.82 15.08
CA GLN A 162 -14.58 1.63 16.17
C GLN A 162 -14.54 2.79 17.16
N GLN A 163 -13.35 3.22 17.57
CA GLN A 163 -13.19 4.37 18.49
C GLN A 163 -13.76 5.66 17.90
N ARG A 164 -13.57 5.90 16.60
CA ARG A 164 -14.14 7.06 15.91
C ARG A 164 -15.68 7.03 15.93
N ARG A 165 -16.28 5.86 15.66
CA ARG A 165 -17.74 5.68 15.71
C ARG A 165 -18.29 5.93 17.12
N GLN A 166 -17.62 5.43 18.16
CA GLN A 166 -18.02 5.65 19.56
C GLN A 166 -17.96 7.12 19.94
N ARG A 167 -16.88 7.85 19.55
CA ARG A 167 -16.79 9.30 19.80
C ARG A 167 -17.90 10.08 19.13
N GLN A 168 -18.18 9.79 17.86
CA GLN A 168 -19.29 10.45 17.14
C GLN A 168 -20.64 10.19 17.79
N GLN A 169 -20.90 8.98 18.27
CA GLN A 169 -22.13 8.66 18.99
C GLN A 169 -22.23 9.42 20.32
N GLN A 170 -21.13 9.55 21.06
CA GLN A 170 -21.10 10.34 22.30
C GLN A 170 -21.34 11.82 22.05
N GLU A 171 -20.72 12.40 21.02
CA GLU A 171 -20.91 13.81 20.63
C GLU A 171 -22.38 14.08 20.29
N LEU A 172 -22.99 13.24 19.45
CA LEU A 172 -24.42 13.34 19.10
C LEU A 172 -25.34 13.20 20.32
N SER A 173 -25.00 12.36 21.28
CA SER A 173 -25.77 12.19 22.52
C SER A 173 -25.72 13.46 23.37
N LEU A 174 -24.54 14.08 23.51
CA LEU A 174 -24.37 15.32 24.30
C LEU A 174 -25.09 16.51 23.65
N GLU A 175 -25.09 16.62 22.33
CA GLU A 175 -25.82 17.64 21.59
C GLU A 175 -27.32 17.51 21.79
N ASN A 176 -27.87 16.29 21.76
CA ASN A 176 -29.29 16.03 22.00
C ASN A 176 -29.72 16.33 23.45
N GLU A 177 -28.88 16.04 24.44
CA GLU A 177 -29.15 16.37 25.86
C GLU A 177 -29.08 17.89 26.09
N GLY A 178 -28.17 18.60 25.42
CA GLY A 178 -28.05 20.06 25.46
C GLY A 178 -29.30 20.74 24.87
N ALA A 179 -29.79 20.25 23.74
CA ALA A 179 -31.01 20.76 23.10
C ALA A 179 -32.27 20.58 23.95
N ASN A 180 -32.37 19.45 24.70
CA ASN A 180 -33.54 19.15 25.54
C ASN A 180 -33.58 20.00 26.83
N LYS A 181 -32.42 20.44 27.33
CA LYS A 181 -32.34 21.34 28.50
C LYS A 181 -32.62 22.81 28.15
N GLY A 182 -32.50 23.21 26.90
CA GLY A 182 -32.83 24.58 26.43
C GLY A 182 -34.32 24.85 26.24
N GLY A 183 -35.14 23.80 26.10
CA GLY A 183 -36.60 23.91 25.85
C GLY A 183 -37.48 24.12 27.05
N GLN A 184 -36.98 24.08 28.32
CA GLN A 184 -37.77 24.19 29.53
C GLN A 184 -37.78 25.55 30.23
N ARG A 185 -37.27 26.61 29.60
CA ARG A 185 -37.33 27.98 30.14
C ARG A 185 -38.21 28.86 29.25
N THR A 186 -39.53 28.75 29.43
CA THR A 186 -40.49 29.88 29.27
C THR A 186 -41.91 29.36 29.42
N SER A 187 -42.40 29.28 30.68
CA SER A 187 -43.83 29.46 30.99
C SER A 187 -43.98 29.79 32.47
N ALA A 188 -43.66 31.02 32.82
CA ALA A 188 -44.12 31.65 34.04
C ALA A 188 -44.38 33.11 33.67
N SER A 189 -45.62 33.44 33.48
CA SER A 189 -46.15 34.82 33.50
C SER A 189 -47.46 34.86 34.18
N PRO A 190 -47.75 35.98 34.91
CA PRO A 190 -48.67 36.10 36.04
C PRO A 190 -50.13 36.08 35.67
#